data_f78df68e4cd710c399217949565c210b
#
_entry.id   f78df68e4cd710c399217949565c210b
#
_cell.length_a   1.000
_cell.length_b   1.000
_cell.length_c   1.000
_cell.angle_alpha   90.00
_cell.angle_beta   90.00
_cell.angle_gamma   90.00
#
_symmetry.space_group_name_H-M   'P 1'
#
loop_
_entity.id
_entity.type
_entity.pdbx_description
1 polymer ?
#
loop_
_entity_poly.entity_id
_entity_poly.type
_entity_poly.pdbx_seq_one_letter_code
_entity_poly.pdbx_strand_id
1 'polypeptide(L)'
;STLKKFCDTSAETTQWLMDNGVQFDSSYYKIKTSYPGEGYYLYHSDNSLVPSYMQNAIPAPRGHRGYEDGPFRPIGVGGTIFYPLKKSALKKGLKIFPQTEARSLVITAEGRVVGIKVLMLPSGNLAEKHKKLTNRGEMFQMLLPPSYPGSSLLQWIGSFFIKRAQKIEQSHRQVKYIRA
;
A
#
# COMPACT_ATOMS: atom_id res chain seq x y z
N SER A 1 17.28 -19.18 9.11
CA SER A 1 15.83 -19.15 8.88
C SER A 1 15.37 -17.75 8.49
N THR A 2 14.21 -17.62 7.86
CA THR A 2 13.61 -16.33 7.47
C THR A 2 13.42 -15.40 8.67
N LEU A 3 12.98 -15.95 9.80
CA LEU A 3 12.80 -15.20 11.05
C LEU A 3 14.11 -14.60 11.53
N LYS A 4 15.20 -15.37 11.51
CA LYS A 4 16.52 -14.84 11.91
C LYS A 4 16.93 -13.68 11.02
N LYS A 5 16.81 -13.82 9.71
CA LYS A 5 17.14 -12.73 8.77
C LYS A 5 16.29 -11.48 9.03
N PHE A 6 14.99 -11.64 9.27
CA PHE A 6 14.09 -10.53 9.60
C PHE A 6 14.56 -9.78 10.86
N CYS A 7 14.90 -10.51 11.93
CA CYS A 7 15.41 -9.89 13.16
C CYS A 7 16.75 -9.18 12.93
N ASP A 8 17.69 -9.84 12.24
CA ASP A 8 19.04 -9.33 11.99
C ASP A 8 19.02 -8.03 11.15
N THR A 9 18.06 -7.89 10.22
CA THR A 9 17.98 -6.74 9.29
C THR A 9 16.92 -5.70 9.68
N SER A 10 16.22 -5.86 10.79
CA SER A 10 15.09 -4.99 11.15
C SER A 10 15.49 -3.53 11.36
N ALA A 11 16.61 -3.28 12.03
CA ALA A 11 17.12 -1.92 12.25
C ALA A 11 17.54 -1.25 10.93
N GLU A 12 18.27 -1.99 10.08
CA GLU A 12 18.69 -1.51 8.74
C GLU A 12 17.47 -1.21 7.85
N THR A 13 16.43 -2.04 7.93
CA THR A 13 15.19 -1.82 7.18
C THR A 13 14.48 -0.54 7.63
N THR A 14 14.44 -0.28 8.92
CA THR A 14 13.86 0.95 9.48
C THR A 14 14.66 2.18 9.02
N GLN A 15 15.98 2.10 9.10
CA GLN A 15 16.85 3.18 8.61
C GLN A 15 16.66 3.42 7.12
N TRP A 16 16.59 2.35 6.31
CA TRP A 16 16.32 2.46 4.87
C TRP A 16 14.97 3.14 4.57
N LEU A 17 13.93 2.88 5.36
CA LEU A 17 12.64 3.58 5.22
C LEU A 17 12.82 5.09 5.49
N MET A 18 13.54 5.45 6.55
CA MET A 18 13.83 6.86 6.89
C MET A 18 14.65 7.56 5.81
N ASP A 19 15.66 6.90 5.27
CA ASP A 19 16.52 7.42 4.19
C ASP A 19 15.72 7.65 2.89
N ASN A 20 14.61 6.92 2.71
CA ASN A 20 13.68 7.08 1.60
C ASN A 20 12.48 8.00 1.93
N GLY A 21 12.56 8.74 3.04
CA GLY A 21 11.65 9.83 3.38
C GLY A 21 10.45 9.44 4.24
N VAL A 22 10.39 8.21 4.74
CA VAL A 22 9.40 7.82 5.74
C VAL A 22 9.78 8.47 7.07
N GLN A 23 8.83 9.15 7.70
CA GLN A 23 9.02 9.76 9.00
C GLN A 23 8.43 8.87 10.09
N PHE A 24 9.15 8.76 11.20
CA PHE A 24 8.70 8.10 12.42
C PHE A 24 8.81 9.10 13.59
N ASP A 25 7.92 8.95 14.54
CA ASP A 25 7.91 9.74 15.77
C ASP A 25 8.06 8.82 16.98
N SER A 26 8.66 9.31 18.05
CA SER A 26 8.94 8.55 19.27
C SER A 26 7.84 8.65 20.33
N SER A 27 6.69 9.26 20.03
CA SER A 27 5.56 9.35 20.94
C SER A 27 5.09 7.96 21.35
N TYR A 28 5.38 7.60 22.60
CA TYR A 28 5.30 6.23 23.08
C TYR A 28 4.00 5.91 23.78
N TYR A 29 3.36 4.82 23.36
CA TYR A 29 2.19 4.23 24.02
C TYR A 29 2.61 3.07 24.92
N LYS A 30 2.40 3.24 26.24
CA LYS A 30 2.95 2.33 27.26
C LYS A 30 2.28 0.96 27.35
N ILE A 31 1.05 0.84 26.86
CA ILE A 31 0.24 -0.38 26.99
C ILE A 31 0.34 -1.18 25.68
N LYS A 32 0.35 -2.52 25.80
CA LYS A 32 0.27 -3.38 24.63
C LYS A 32 -0.97 -3.09 23.81
N THR A 33 -0.80 -2.86 22.52
CA THR A 33 -1.90 -2.69 21.58
C THR A 33 -1.48 -3.17 20.17
N SER A 34 -2.45 -3.60 19.40
CA SER A 34 -2.22 -3.85 17.96
C SER A 34 -2.19 -2.55 17.16
N TYR A 35 -2.80 -1.49 17.69
CA TYR A 35 -2.89 -0.20 17.05
C TYR A 35 -3.18 0.90 18.08
N PRO A 36 -2.24 1.80 18.36
CA PRO A 36 -2.44 2.86 19.34
C PRO A 36 -3.40 3.93 18.82
N GLY A 37 -3.99 4.69 19.73
CA GLY A 37 -4.77 5.89 19.42
C GLY A 37 -3.95 6.97 18.71
N GLU A 38 -4.61 8.08 18.38
CA GLU A 38 -3.95 9.22 17.75
C GLU A 38 -2.86 9.81 18.66
N GLY A 39 -1.80 10.34 18.03
CA GLY A 39 -0.68 10.96 18.73
C GLY A 39 0.38 9.99 19.24
N TYR A 40 0.18 8.68 19.08
CA TYR A 40 1.18 7.68 19.49
C TYR A 40 1.69 6.92 18.27
N TYR A 41 3.02 6.83 18.13
CA TYR A 41 3.68 6.29 16.96
C TYR A 41 4.64 5.15 17.27
N LEU A 42 5.03 4.98 18.54
CA LEU A 42 5.86 3.89 19.04
C LEU A 42 5.07 3.10 20.10
N TYR A 43 4.99 1.79 19.97
CA TYR A 43 4.15 0.98 20.87
C TYR A 43 4.59 -0.49 20.95
N HIS A 44 4.11 -1.19 22.00
CA HIS A 44 4.27 -2.64 22.13
C HIS A 44 3.24 -3.37 21.28
N SER A 45 3.66 -3.92 20.15
CA SER A 45 2.83 -4.73 19.25
C SER A 45 2.89 -6.23 19.53
N ASP A 46 3.86 -6.67 20.33
CA ASP A 46 4.11 -8.06 20.69
C ASP A 46 3.56 -8.43 22.07
N ASN A 47 3.84 -9.64 22.52
CA ASN A 47 3.41 -10.16 23.82
C ASN A 47 4.42 -9.92 24.96
N SER A 48 5.49 -9.16 24.75
CA SER A 48 6.54 -8.98 25.75
C SER A 48 6.07 -8.35 27.07
N LEU A 49 4.95 -7.64 27.06
CA LEU A 49 4.31 -7.12 28.28
C LEU A 49 3.39 -8.13 29.01
N VAL A 50 3.16 -9.31 28.45
CA VAL A 50 2.37 -10.35 29.09
C VAL A 50 3.23 -11.09 30.11
N PRO A 51 2.80 -11.24 31.40
CA PRO A 51 3.63 -11.82 32.48
C PRO A 51 4.30 -13.16 32.13
N SER A 52 3.58 -14.03 31.45
CA SER A 52 4.14 -15.34 31.01
C SER A 52 5.24 -15.24 29.96
N TYR A 53 5.36 -14.14 29.26
CA TYR A 53 6.39 -13.91 28.23
C TYR A 53 7.55 -13.04 28.72
N MET A 54 7.35 -12.24 29.78
CA MET A 54 8.40 -11.37 30.33
C MET A 54 9.65 -12.15 30.81
N GLN A 55 9.49 -13.42 31.10
CA GLN A 55 10.61 -14.29 31.48
C GLN A 55 11.49 -14.66 30.26
N ASN A 56 10.95 -14.60 29.07
CA ASN A 56 11.62 -15.02 27.82
C ASN A 56 12.07 -13.87 26.92
N ALA A 57 11.54 -12.66 27.16
CA ALA A 57 11.86 -11.50 26.31
C ALA A 57 11.82 -10.22 27.14
N ILE A 58 12.82 -9.37 26.94
CA ILE A 58 12.84 -8.01 27.52
C ILE A 58 11.77 -7.19 26.79
N PRO A 59 10.79 -6.61 27.52
CA PRO A 59 9.80 -5.75 26.90
C PRO A 59 10.44 -4.54 26.21
N ALA A 60 10.11 -4.36 24.95
CA ALA A 60 10.54 -3.19 24.19
C ALA A 60 9.47 -2.81 23.16
N PRO A 61 9.22 -1.52 22.95
CA PRO A 61 8.28 -1.08 21.91
C PRO A 61 8.90 -1.34 20.52
N ARG A 62 8.31 -2.24 19.75
CA ARG A 62 8.76 -2.64 18.40
C ARG A 62 7.75 -2.30 17.31
N GLY A 63 6.55 -1.84 17.68
CA GLY A 63 5.55 -1.36 16.74
C GLY A 63 5.81 0.10 16.38
N HIS A 64 5.92 0.39 15.09
CA HIS A 64 6.12 1.74 14.57
C HIS A 64 4.97 2.11 13.63
N ARG A 65 4.50 3.35 13.75
CA ARG A 65 3.61 3.96 12.75
C ARG A 65 4.39 5.02 11.99
N GLY A 66 4.15 5.10 10.69
CA GLY A 66 4.62 6.24 9.91
C GLY A 66 3.92 7.52 10.39
N TYR A 67 4.69 8.59 10.47
CA TYR A 67 4.25 9.91 10.89
C TYR A 67 4.17 10.84 9.69
N GLU A 68 3.15 11.69 9.66
CA GLU A 68 3.04 12.79 8.70
C GLU A 68 2.58 14.04 9.45
N ASP A 69 3.33 15.12 9.27
CA ASP A 69 3.01 16.41 9.86
C ASP A 69 1.96 17.12 8.99
N GLY A 70 0.88 17.61 9.61
CA GLY A 70 -0.14 18.36 8.87
C GLY A 70 -1.55 18.24 9.44
N PRO A 71 -2.45 19.17 9.04
CA PRO A 71 -3.83 19.21 9.54
C PRO A 71 -4.72 18.08 9.00
N PHE A 72 -4.35 17.45 7.90
CA PHE A 72 -5.03 16.32 7.31
C PHE A 72 -4.18 15.06 7.47
N ARG A 73 -4.09 14.55 8.69
CA ARG A 73 -3.45 13.26 8.95
C ARG A 73 -4.29 12.16 8.31
N PRO A 74 -3.78 11.39 7.34
CA PRO A 74 -4.55 10.30 6.78
C PRO A 74 -4.86 9.31 7.88
N ILE A 75 -6.14 8.99 8.05
CA ILE A 75 -6.63 7.90 8.88
C ILE A 75 -6.20 6.60 8.19
N GLY A 76 -4.96 6.24 8.33
CA GLY A 76 -4.48 5.03 7.68
C GLY A 76 -2.99 5.11 7.42
N VAL A 77 -2.30 4.35 8.16
CA VAL A 77 -0.83 4.30 8.23
C VAL A 77 -0.14 3.85 6.96
N GLY A 78 -0.84 3.20 6.02
CA GLY A 78 -0.22 2.75 4.77
C GLY A 78 0.28 3.90 3.90
N GLY A 79 -0.45 5.01 3.86
CA GLY A 79 -0.09 6.20 3.09
C GLY A 79 1.20 6.85 3.57
N THR A 80 1.42 6.91 4.87
CA THR A 80 2.61 7.53 5.48
C THR A 80 3.91 6.80 5.14
N ILE A 81 3.84 5.55 4.73
CA ILE A 81 4.97 4.76 4.23
C ILE A 81 4.98 4.76 2.70
N PHE A 82 3.83 4.51 2.08
CA PHE A 82 3.74 4.35 0.63
C PHE A 82 4.11 5.62 -0.16
N TYR A 83 3.58 6.78 0.24
CA TYR A 83 3.81 8.02 -0.53
C TYR A 83 5.26 8.51 -0.50
N PRO A 84 5.98 8.53 0.64
CA PRO A 84 7.40 8.84 0.67
C PRO A 84 8.23 7.89 -0.19
N LEU A 85 8.01 6.58 -0.07
CA LEU A 85 8.71 5.57 -0.88
C LEU A 85 8.45 5.75 -2.37
N LYS A 86 7.19 5.98 -2.76
CA LYS A 86 6.83 6.28 -4.15
C LYS A 86 7.55 7.55 -4.64
N LYS A 87 7.58 8.61 -3.84
CA LYS A 87 8.28 9.85 -4.17
C LYS A 87 9.78 9.64 -4.34
N SER A 88 10.40 8.86 -3.43
CA SER A 88 11.81 8.50 -3.52
C SER A 88 12.09 7.69 -4.79
N ALA A 89 11.30 6.68 -5.09
CA ALA A 89 11.44 5.84 -6.28
C ALA A 89 11.31 6.66 -7.58
N LEU A 90 10.33 7.57 -7.64
CA LEU A 90 10.17 8.46 -8.79
C LEU A 90 11.39 9.38 -9.00
N LYS A 91 11.98 9.91 -7.92
CA LYS A 91 13.22 10.70 -7.99
C LYS A 91 14.40 9.89 -8.53
N LYS A 92 14.41 8.56 -8.29
CA LYS A 92 15.41 7.61 -8.80
C LYS A 92 15.12 7.13 -10.25
N GLY A 93 14.10 7.70 -10.93
CA GLY A 93 13.79 7.39 -12.32
C GLY A 93 12.80 6.25 -12.53
N LEU A 94 12.07 5.81 -11.46
CA LEU A 94 11.00 4.82 -11.61
C LEU A 94 9.95 5.30 -12.61
N LYS A 95 9.62 4.45 -13.59
CA LYS A 95 8.50 4.65 -14.51
C LYS A 95 7.29 3.86 -14.05
N ILE A 96 6.16 4.53 -13.89
CA ILE A 96 4.91 3.90 -13.48
C ILE A 96 3.98 3.84 -14.69
N PHE A 97 3.47 2.67 -14.98
CA PHE A 97 2.47 2.43 -16.02
C PHE A 97 1.12 2.11 -15.36
N PRO A 98 0.30 3.12 -15.03
CA PRO A 98 -1.02 2.87 -14.43
C PRO A 98 -1.94 2.19 -15.45
N GLN A 99 -3.01 1.56 -14.97
CA GLN A 99 -4.02 0.88 -15.81
C GLN A 99 -3.40 -0.13 -16.79
N THR A 100 -2.32 -0.78 -16.35
CA THR A 100 -1.52 -1.71 -17.15
C THR A 100 -1.43 -3.03 -16.40
N GLU A 101 -1.95 -4.08 -17.03
CA GLU A 101 -1.94 -5.44 -16.49
C GLU A 101 -0.83 -6.26 -17.13
N ALA A 102 0.10 -6.79 -16.33
CA ALA A 102 1.12 -7.74 -16.80
C ALA A 102 0.47 -9.09 -17.14
N ARG A 103 0.76 -9.63 -18.33
CA ARG A 103 0.20 -10.90 -18.81
C ARG A 103 1.21 -12.03 -18.87
N SER A 104 2.37 -11.79 -19.46
CA SER A 104 3.42 -12.80 -19.57
C SER A 104 4.78 -12.16 -19.74
N LEU A 105 5.81 -12.90 -19.38
CA LEU A 105 7.19 -12.54 -19.70
C LEU A 105 7.44 -12.77 -21.20
N VAL A 106 8.31 -11.95 -21.78
CA VAL A 106 8.87 -12.17 -23.09
C VAL A 106 10.26 -12.77 -22.89
N ILE A 107 10.42 -14.00 -23.35
CA ILE A 107 11.62 -14.81 -23.12
C ILE A 107 12.24 -15.15 -24.48
N THR A 108 13.55 -15.02 -24.62
CA THR A 108 14.28 -15.45 -25.82
C THR A 108 14.39 -16.98 -25.87
N ALA A 109 14.85 -17.51 -27.02
CA ALA A 109 15.10 -18.94 -27.18
C ALA A 109 16.10 -19.49 -26.15
N GLU A 110 17.04 -18.66 -25.71
CA GLU A 110 18.06 -18.98 -24.71
C GLU A 110 17.55 -18.85 -23.24
N GLY A 111 16.26 -18.60 -23.04
CA GLY A 111 15.65 -18.48 -21.72
C GLY A 111 15.83 -17.13 -21.02
N ARG A 112 16.33 -16.10 -21.70
CA ARG A 112 16.54 -14.76 -21.12
C ARG A 112 15.26 -13.94 -21.20
N VAL A 113 14.86 -13.33 -20.06
CA VAL A 113 13.76 -12.37 -20.01
C VAL A 113 14.20 -11.04 -20.65
N VAL A 114 13.47 -10.59 -21.66
CA VAL A 114 13.76 -9.35 -22.41
C VAL A 114 12.65 -8.32 -22.33
N GLY A 115 11.52 -8.67 -21.66
CA GLY A 115 10.42 -7.75 -21.50
C GLY A 115 9.17 -8.41 -20.95
N ILE A 116 8.08 -7.65 -20.95
CA ILE A 116 6.76 -8.08 -20.45
C ILE A 116 5.70 -7.74 -21.50
N LYS A 117 4.85 -8.71 -21.80
CA LYS A 117 3.60 -8.48 -22.53
C LYS A 117 2.54 -7.96 -21.55
N VAL A 118 1.92 -6.85 -21.89
CA VAL A 118 0.93 -6.17 -21.04
C VAL A 118 -0.36 -5.89 -21.80
N LEU A 119 -1.47 -5.79 -21.06
CA LEU A 119 -2.70 -5.16 -21.50
C LEU A 119 -2.79 -3.77 -20.87
N MET A 120 -2.76 -2.75 -21.69
CA MET A 120 -2.73 -1.35 -21.24
C MET A 120 -3.94 -0.60 -21.78
N LEU A 121 -4.57 0.19 -20.92
CA LEU A 121 -5.54 1.17 -21.38
C LEU A 121 -4.77 2.40 -21.91
N PRO A 122 -4.95 2.80 -23.19
CA PRO A 122 -4.23 3.94 -23.77
C PRO A 122 -4.49 5.21 -22.96
N SER A 123 -3.46 6.02 -22.79
CA SER A 123 -3.57 7.35 -22.17
C SER A 123 -4.54 8.26 -22.95
N GLY A 124 -5.23 9.15 -22.26
CA GLY A 124 -6.20 10.07 -22.83
C GLY A 124 -7.55 10.04 -22.12
N ASN A 125 -8.58 10.59 -22.76
CA ASN A 125 -9.90 10.80 -22.16
C ASN A 125 -10.54 9.52 -21.58
N LEU A 126 -10.30 8.35 -22.21
CA LEU A 126 -10.84 7.08 -21.72
C LEU A 126 -10.13 6.63 -20.44
N ALA A 127 -8.81 6.79 -20.37
CA ALA A 127 -8.05 6.47 -19.15
C ALA A 127 -8.45 7.38 -17.99
N GLU A 128 -8.62 8.67 -18.24
CA GLU A 128 -9.09 9.61 -17.22
C GLU A 128 -10.53 9.29 -16.77
N LYS A 129 -11.43 8.96 -17.70
CA LYS A 129 -12.78 8.54 -17.37
C LYS A 129 -12.78 7.26 -16.53
N HIS A 130 -11.99 6.27 -16.92
CA HIS A 130 -11.81 5.04 -16.16
C HIS A 130 -11.34 5.34 -14.74
N LYS A 131 -10.27 6.12 -14.58
CA LYS A 131 -9.72 6.53 -13.27
C LYS A 131 -10.78 7.21 -12.40
N LYS A 132 -11.55 8.17 -12.96
CA LYS A 132 -12.62 8.86 -12.23
C LYS A 132 -13.71 7.92 -11.77
N LEU A 133 -14.10 6.96 -12.62
CA LEU A 133 -15.12 5.96 -12.28
C LEU A 133 -14.62 5.01 -11.19
N THR A 134 -13.39 4.51 -11.30
CA THR A 134 -12.77 3.64 -10.28
C THR A 134 -12.68 4.35 -8.94
N ASN A 135 -12.10 5.56 -8.90
CA ASN A 135 -11.96 6.31 -7.65
C ASN A 135 -13.32 6.60 -6.99
N ARG A 136 -14.35 6.94 -7.77
CA ARG A 136 -15.70 7.12 -7.22
C ARG A 136 -16.28 5.82 -6.67
N GLY A 137 -16.08 4.73 -7.39
CA GLY A 137 -16.56 3.42 -6.95
C GLY A 137 -15.92 3.00 -5.64
N GLU A 138 -14.61 3.08 -5.55
CA GLU A 138 -13.84 2.78 -4.33
C GLU A 138 -14.24 3.69 -3.17
N MET A 139 -14.37 4.99 -3.43
CA MET A 139 -14.81 5.95 -2.41
C MET A 139 -16.15 5.53 -1.78
N PHE A 140 -17.16 5.20 -2.60
CA PHE A 140 -18.45 4.75 -2.08
C PHE A 140 -18.36 3.45 -1.30
N GLN A 141 -17.53 2.51 -1.73
CA GLN A 141 -17.34 1.24 -1.02
C GLN A 141 -16.60 1.38 0.31
N MET A 142 -15.77 2.43 0.46
CA MET A 142 -14.98 2.69 1.66
C MET A 142 -15.67 3.64 2.66
N LEU A 143 -16.75 4.31 2.28
CA LEU A 143 -17.42 5.31 3.12
C LEU A 143 -17.98 4.75 4.43
N LEU A 144 -18.50 3.52 4.40
CA LEU A 144 -19.01 2.84 5.58
C LEU A 144 -18.52 1.40 5.63
N PRO A 145 -18.13 0.90 6.83
CA PRO A 145 -17.86 -0.51 7.02
C PRO A 145 -19.09 -1.37 6.66
N PRO A 146 -18.90 -2.61 6.18
CA PRO A 146 -20.01 -3.49 5.78
C PRO A 146 -21.05 -3.78 6.86
N SER A 147 -20.67 -3.65 8.12
CA SER A 147 -21.55 -3.85 9.28
C SER A 147 -22.48 -2.68 9.60
N TYR A 148 -22.32 -1.53 8.96
CA TYR A 148 -23.15 -0.35 9.25
C TYR A 148 -24.43 -0.32 8.42
N PRO A 149 -25.56 0.17 9.00
CA PRO A 149 -26.79 0.40 8.25
C PRO A 149 -26.54 1.31 7.03
N GLY A 150 -27.06 0.93 5.86
CA GLY A 150 -26.91 1.70 4.62
C GLY A 150 -25.62 1.39 3.84
N SER A 151 -24.68 0.60 4.39
CA SER A 151 -23.46 0.21 3.67
C SER A 151 -23.74 -0.54 2.36
N SER A 152 -24.77 -1.37 2.34
CA SER A 152 -25.20 -2.13 1.13
C SER A 152 -25.58 -1.21 -0.03
N LEU A 153 -26.27 -0.11 0.25
CA LEU A 153 -26.61 0.88 -0.78
C LEU A 153 -25.35 1.57 -1.33
N LEU A 154 -24.43 1.96 -0.46
CA LEU A 154 -23.16 2.58 -0.88
C LEU A 154 -22.29 1.60 -1.67
N GLN A 155 -22.23 0.35 -1.26
CA GLN A 155 -21.53 -0.70 -2.02
C GLN A 155 -22.16 -0.96 -3.38
N TRP A 156 -23.49 -0.94 -3.48
CA TRP A 156 -24.20 -1.06 -4.75
C TRP A 156 -23.87 0.11 -5.68
N ILE A 157 -23.92 1.36 -5.18
CA ILE A 157 -23.53 2.55 -5.93
C ILE A 157 -22.07 2.45 -6.38
N GLY A 158 -21.15 2.08 -5.47
CA GLY A 158 -19.74 1.88 -5.78
C GLY A 158 -19.54 0.83 -6.87
N SER A 159 -20.23 -0.30 -6.78
CA SER A 159 -20.17 -1.38 -7.78
C SER A 159 -20.67 -0.94 -9.15
N PHE A 160 -21.66 -0.07 -9.22
CA PHE A 160 -22.11 0.51 -10.48
C PHE A 160 -21.01 1.28 -11.21
N PHE A 161 -20.26 2.14 -10.48
CA PHE A 161 -19.13 2.87 -11.06
C PHE A 161 -18.00 1.94 -11.47
N ILE A 162 -17.66 0.95 -10.65
CA ILE A 162 -16.60 -0.02 -10.95
C ILE A 162 -16.95 -0.84 -12.19
N LYS A 163 -18.17 -1.35 -12.32
CA LYS A 163 -18.61 -2.07 -13.51
C LYS A 163 -18.51 -1.23 -14.80
N ARG A 164 -18.80 0.07 -14.71
CA ARG A 164 -18.59 0.99 -15.85
C ARG A 164 -17.12 1.17 -16.20
N ALA A 165 -16.25 1.26 -15.21
CA ALA A 165 -14.81 1.29 -15.42
C ALA A 165 -14.31 0.01 -16.08
N GLN A 166 -14.70 -1.14 -15.56
CA GLN A 166 -14.37 -2.47 -16.14
C GLN A 166 -14.82 -2.60 -17.60
N LYS A 167 -15.99 -2.07 -17.96
CA LYS A 167 -16.45 -2.08 -19.36
C LYS A 167 -15.51 -1.27 -20.27
N ILE A 168 -14.98 -0.14 -19.81
CA ILE A 168 -13.98 0.64 -20.56
C ILE A 168 -12.72 -0.19 -20.75
N GLU A 169 -12.26 -0.86 -19.71
CA GLU A 169 -11.08 -1.73 -19.78
C GLU A 169 -11.26 -2.85 -20.81
N GLN A 170 -12.36 -3.60 -20.72
CA GLN A 170 -12.64 -4.73 -21.59
C GLN A 170 -12.71 -4.34 -23.07
N SER A 171 -13.22 -3.14 -23.36
CA SER A 171 -13.45 -2.68 -24.74
C SER A 171 -12.25 -1.95 -25.36
N HIS A 172 -11.33 -1.42 -24.57
CA HIS A 172 -10.31 -0.48 -25.09
C HIS A 172 -8.87 -0.82 -24.68
N ARG A 173 -8.65 -1.88 -23.92
CA ARG A 173 -7.27 -2.35 -23.62
C ARG A 173 -6.57 -2.82 -24.90
N GLN A 174 -5.30 -2.47 -25.00
CA GLN A 174 -4.42 -2.85 -26.08
C GLN A 174 -3.25 -3.68 -25.56
N VAL A 175 -2.85 -4.67 -26.35
CA VAL A 175 -1.63 -5.43 -26.10
C VAL A 175 -0.42 -4.53 -26.39
N LYS A 176 0.49 -4.42 -25.45
CA LYS A 176 1.78 -3.76 -25.62
C LYS A 176 2.91 -4.61 -25.04
N TYR A 177 4.13 -4.29 -25.44
CA TYR A 177 5.35 -4.91 -24.93
C TYR A 177 6.20 -3.84 -24.29
N ILE A 178 6.61 -4.06 -23.04
CA ILE A 178 7.53 -3.19 -22.31
C ILE A 178 8.85 -3.92 -22.23
N ARG A 179 9.88 -3.30 -22.75
CA ARG A 179 11.24 -3.86 -22.75
C ARG A 179 11.83 -3.77 -21.34
N ALA A 180 12.55 -4.83 -20.92
CA ALA A 180 13.33 -4.86 -19.67
C ALA A 180 14.60 -4.04 -19.79
#